data_9a94f5f1df5c4f3ff803af15c8143cf0
#
_entry.id   9a94f5f1df5c4f3ff803af15c8143cf0
#
_cell.length_a   1.000
_cell.length_b   1.000
_cell.length_c   1.000
_cell.angle_alpha   90.00
_cell.angle_beta   90.00
_cell.angle_gamma   90.00
#
_symmetry.space_group_name_H-M   'P 1'
#
loop_
_entity.id
_entity.type
_entity.pdbx_description
1 polymer ?
#
loop_
_entity_poly.entity_id
_entity_poly.type
_entity_poly.pdbx_seq_one_letter_code
_entity_poly.pdbx_strand_id
1 'polypeptide(L)'
;NMAFSMQQAEPGFGGETVERLRIFTVPWNCQAGRPADRVAGVWAVASPAAVQGKSAVATFFGRELERELGCAVGMLQAAVGGTLAQNWTSRTGLLAHPIGRRIVEEYEIGLSDPAVWKAPPPLDKEQLANYGPGRRYEKRSPWSELRFAQMRLSRDIPGVGLVSAIDLGEAANIHPPDKLGVGKRLANWAMADVYGDKDRVATGPRFLSASIADGKVTVRFTDTGTGLATRDGATAGGLMLAGADGEFHPAEGAIKGDTLVVSSSAVPEPRAIRYAWAKNPLGANLVNREGYPASPFRWEMEGINWRPLKP
;
A
#
# COMPACT_ATOMS: atom_id res chain seq x y z
N ASN A 1 2.64 -1.71 15.22
CA ASN A 1 1.48 -1.36 14.42
C ASN A 1 0.64 -2.57 14.03
N MET A 2 1.22 -3.52 13.32
CA MET A 2 0.50 -4.75 12.96
C MET A 2 0.25 -5.67 14.18
N ALA A 3 1.12 -5.65 15.16
CA ALA A 3 0.96 -6.44 16.38
C ALA A 3 -0.14 -5.92 17.32
N PHE A 4 -0.40 -4.61 17.34
CA PHE A 4 -1.47 -4.03 18.16
C PHE A 4 -2.87 -4.27 17.63
N SER A 5 -3.00 -4.81 16.44
CA SER A 5 -4.26 -4.83 15.72
C SER A 5 -5.13 -6.06 15.95
N MET A 6 -4.62 -7.11 16.64
CA MET A 6 -5.47 -8.25 16.99
C MET A 6 -6.56 -7.91 18.01
N GLN A 7 -6.31 -6.98 18.92
CA GLN A 7 -7.32 -6.53 19.89
C GLN A 7 -8.43 -5.69 19.25
N GLN A 8 -8.17 -5.19 18.02
CA GLN A 8 -9.10 -4.37 17.23
C GLN A 8 -9.63 -5.12 16.01
N ALA A 9 -9.12 -6.32 15.73
CA ALA A 9 -9.65 -7.17 14.66
C ALA A 9 -11.05 -7.64 15.01
N GLU A 10 -11.88 -7.77 13.99
CA GLU A 10 -13.27 -8.20 14.14
C GLU A 10 -13.42 -9.44 15.03
N PRO A 11 -14.57 -9.60 15.72
CA PRO A 11 -14.85 -10.72 16.62
C PRO A 11 -14.85 -12.12 15.97
N GLY A 12 -14.35 -12.28 14.78
CA GLY A 12 -14.36 -13.53 14.01
C GLY A 12 -13.16 -14.46 14.19
N PHE A 13 -12.06 -14.01 14.85
CA PHE A 13 -10.91 -14.88 15.14
C PHE A 13 -10.92 -15.39 16.59
N GLY A 14 -12.03 -15.27 17.28
CA GLY A 14 -12.04 -15.31 18.75
C GLY A 14 -12.17 -16.68 19.39
N GLY A 15 -12.43 -17.76 18.69
CA GLY A 15 -12.83 -19.01 19.36
C GLY A 15 -12.08 -20.28 18.95
N GLU A 16 -11.45 -20.31 17.80
CA GLU A 16 -10.94 -21.56 17.24
C GLU A 16 -9.42 -21.56 17.12
N THR A 17 -8.81 -22.70 17.49
CA THR A 17 -7.41 -23.00 17.19
C THR A 17 -7.30 -23.48 15.76
N VAL A 18 -6.40 -22.87 14.98
CA VAL A 18 -6.09 -23.34 13.63
C VAL A 18 -4.90 -24.29 13.73
N GLU A 19 -5.21 -25.59 13.82
CA GLU A 19 -4.23 -26.63 14.15
C GLU A 19 -3.07 -26.74 13.16
N ARG A 20 -3.27 -26.40 11.91
CA ARG A 20 -2.23 -26.46 10.87
C ARG A 20 -1.56 -25.10 10.59
N LEU A 21 -1.94 -24.02 11.30
CA LEU A 21 -1.25 -22.75 11.24
C LEU A 21 -0.25 -22.63 12.39
N ARG A 22 1.00 -22.31 12.06
CA ARG A 22 2.09 -22.03 13.01
C ARG A 22 2.57 -20.61 12.87
N ILE A 23 2.84 -19.97 13.99
CA ILE A 23 3.41 -18.62 14.02
C ILE A 23 4.72 -18.64 14.78
N PHE A 24 5.78 -18.16 14.14
CA PHE A 24 7.07 -17.89 14.75
C PHE A 24 7.27 -16.38 14.83
N THR A 25 7.53 -15.88 16.02
CA THR A 25 7.90 -14.47 16.21
C THR A 25 9.40 -14.36 16.34
N VAL A 26 10.02 -13.64 15.42
CA VAL A 26 11.43 -13.29 15.50
C VAL A 26 11.61 -12.35 16.70
N PRO A 27 12.38 -12.74 17.74
CA PRO A 27 12.60 -11.89 18.91
C PRO A 27 13.42 -10.67 18.51
N TRP A 28 13.21 -9.57 19.21
CA TRP A 28 14.03 -8.38 19.05
C TRP A 28 15.47 -8.69 19.45
N ASN A 29 16.37 -8.60 18.50
CA ASN A 29 17.79 -8.71 18.75
C ASN A 29 18.52 -7.70 17.85
N CYS A 30 18.95 -6.59 18.41
CA CYS A 30 19.76 -5.59 17.70
C CYS A 30 21.23 -5.94 17.87
N GLN A 31 21.86 -6.45 16.82
CA GLN A 31 23.30 -6.61 16.75
C GLN A 31 23.91 -5.52 15.86
N ALA A 32 24.85 -4.76 16.39
CA ALA A 32 25.67 -3.87 15.59
C ALA A 32 26.73 -4.66 14.81
N GLY A 33 26.90 -4.34 13.56
CA GLY A 33 28.06 -4.73 12.76
C GLY A 33 27.90 -5.98 11.88
N ARG A 34 27.09 -6.98 12.24
CA ARG A 34 26.89 -8.17 11.39
C ARG A 34 25.51 -8.79 11.56
N PRO A 35 24.97 -9.46 10.53
CA PRO A 35 23.76 -10.29 10.66
C PRO A 35 23.97 -11.42 11.67
N ALA A 36 22.92 -11.82 12.36
CA ALA A 36 22.92 -13.00 13.21
C ALA A 36 22.72 -14.26 12.35
N ASP A 37 23.53 -15.30 12.62
CA ASP A 37 23.46 -16.57 11.90
C ASP A 37 22.31 -17.46 12.39
N ARG A 38 21.78 -17.15 13.57
CA ARG A 38 20.70 -17.90 14.22
C ARG A 38 19.71 -16.98 14.91
N VAL A 39 18.45 -17.39 14.89
CA VAL A 39 17.36 -16.71 15.58
C VAL A 39 16.79 -17.67 16.63
N ALA A 40 16.81 -17.25 17.89
CA ALA A 40 16.11 -17.97 18.97
C ALA A 40 14.60 -17.72 18.86
N GLY A 41 13.79 -18.71 19.16
CA GLY A 41 12.34 -18.59 19.16
C GLY A 41 11.68 -19.96 19.10
N VAL A 42 10.35 -19.96 19.20
CA VAL A 42 9.55 -21.18 19.14
C VAL A 42 8.35 -20.99 18.21
N TRP A 43 7.99 -22.05 17.50
CA TRP A 43 6.75 -22.10 16.75
C TRP A 43 5.58 -22.36 17.70
N ALA A 44 4.55 -21.55 17.60
CA ALA A 44 3.30 -21.74 18.32
C ALA A 44 2.18 -22.09 17.34
N VAL A 45 1.29 -22.99 17.75
CA VAL A 45 0.02 -23.21 17.05
C VAL A 45 -0.82 -21.96 17.15
N ALA A 46 -1.51 -21.59 16.09
CA ALA A 46 -2.37 -20.41 16.07
C ALA A 46 -3.65 -20.64 16.89
N SER A 47 -3.51 -20.63 18.20
CA SER A 47 -4.62 -20.61 19.16
C SER A 47 -5.01 -19.17 19.50
N PRO A 48 -6.22 -18.92 20.04
CA PRO A 48 -6.63 -17.58 20.47
C PRO A 48 -5.62 -16.90 21.40
N ALA A 49 -5.03 -17.64 22.32
CA ALA A 49 -3.99 -17.12 23.23
C ALA A 49 -2.66 -16.84 22.51
N ALA A 50 -2.24 -17.71 21.59
CA ALA A 50 -0.97 -17.56 20.89
C ALA A 50 -0.96 -16.40 19.89
N VAL A 51 -2.11 -16.05 19.32
CA VAL A 51 -2.20 -14.97 18.31
C VAL A 51 -2.37 -13.58 18.94
N GLN A 52 -2.67 -13.50 20.25
CA GLN A 52 -2.72 -12.22 20.95
C GLN A 52 -1.37 -11.50 20.85
N GLY A 53 -1.39 -10.22 20.46
CA GLY A 53 -0.16 -9.45 20.27
C GLY A 53 0.65 -9.80 19.03
N LYS A 54 0.19 -10.75 18.20
CA LYS A 54 0.78 -11.05 16.90
C LYS A 54 0.15 -10.18 15.80
N SER A 55 0.74 -10.23 14.60
CA SER A 55 0.17 -9.53 13.44
C SER A 55 -1.17 -10.14 13.05
N ALA A 56 -2.24 -9.37 13.13
CA ALA A 56 -3.55 -9.80 12.66
C ALA A 56 -3.56 -10.04 11.15
N VAL A 57 -2.90 -9.19 10.37
CA VAL A 57 -2.77 -9.38 8.91
C VAL A 57 -2.08 -10.71 8.59
N ALA A 58 -0.94 -11.03 9.25
CA ALA A 58 -0.25 -12.29 9.02
C ALA A 58 -1.10 -13.50 9.46
N THR A 59 -1.81 -13.38 10.56
CA THR A 59 -2.69 -14.45 11.07
C THR A 59 -3.85 -14.72 10.10
N PHE A 60 -4.54 -13.69 9.63
CA PHE A 60 -5.62 -13.86 8.65
C PHE A 60 -5.11 -14.35 7.30
N PHE A 61 -3.98 -13.83 6.84
CA PHE A 61 -3.32 -14.30 5.63
C PHE A 61 -2.99 -15.81 5.73
N GLY A 62 -2.32 -16.22 6.81
CA GLY A 62 -1.93 -17.61 7.02
C GLY A 62 -3.15 -18.54 7.15
N ARG A 63 -4.22 -18.10 7.80
CA ARG A 63 -5.47 -18.87 7.90
C ARG A 63 -6.14 -19.08 6.54
N GLU A 64 -6.23 -18.04 5.74
CA GLU A 64 -6.81 -18.18 4.40
C GLU A 64 -5.96 -19.10 3.52
N LEU A 65 -4.63 -19.00 3.57
CA LEU A 65 -3.76 -19.93 2.85
C LEU A 65 -3.89 -21.37 3.34
N GLU A 66 -3.95 -21.59 4.65
CA GLU A 66 -4.15 -22.92 5.23
C GLU A 66 -5.46 -23.56 4.74
N ARG A 67 -6.54 -22.76 4.73
CA ARG A 67 -7.85 -23.18 4.26
C ARG A 67 -7.86 -23.53 2.77
N GLU A 68 -7.26 -22.68 1.93
CA GLU A 68 -7.24 -22.85 0.47
C GLU A 68 -6.32 -23.99 0.03
N LEU A 69 -5.15 -24.11 0.64
CA LEU A 69 -4.14 -25.11 0.26
C LEU A 69 -4.36 -26.47 0.92
N GLY A 70 -5.15 -26.54 1.98
CA GLY A 70 -5.38 -27.76 2.74
C GLY A 70 -4.13 -28.35 3.42
N CYS A 71 -3.06 -27.58 3.60
CA CYS A 71 -1.80 -28.00 4.19
C CYS A 71 -1.36 -27.10 5.36
N ALA A 72 -0.34 -27.54 6.10
CA ALA A 72 0.21 -26.75 7.19
C ALA A 72 0.92 -25.48 6.66
N VAL A 73 0.64 -24.34 7.27
CA VAL A 73 1.22 -23.03 6.94
C VAL A 73 2.03 -22.51 8.12
N GLY A 74 3.26 -22.07 7.88
CA GLY A 74 4.13 -21.43 8.86
C GLY A 74 4.30 -19.94 8.57
N MET A 75 3.93 -19.08 9.53
CA MET A 75 4.09 -17.63 9.45
C MET A 75 5.27 -17.17 10.27
N LEU A 76 6.23 -16.49 9.62
CA LEU A 76 7.37 -15.84 10.29
C LEU A 76 7.04 -14.35 10.48
N GLN A 77 6.86 -13.93 11.72
CA GLN A 77 6.64 -12.54 12.06
C GLN A 77 7.97 -11.87 12.42
N ALA A 78 8.51 -11.09 11.50
CA ALA A 78 9.64 -10.18 11.72
C ALA A 78 9.14 -8.75 11.50
N ALA A 79 8.69 -8.09 12.56
CA ALA A 79 8.09 -6.77 12.46
C ALA A 79 8.31 -5.97 13.75
N VAL A 80 8.72 -4.71 13.61
CA VAL A 80 8.92 -3.78 14.72
C VAL A 80 8.27 -2.46 14.36
N GLY A 81 7.28 -2.04 15.15
CA GLY A 81 6.56 -0.78 14.95
C GLY A 81 7.47 0.44 15.08
N GLY A 82 7.23 1.46 14.25
CA GLY A 82 7.97 2.72 14.30
C GLY A 82 9.36 2.67 13.65
N THR A 83 9.77 1.55 13.06
CA THR A 83 11.04 1.46 12.34
C THR A 83 10.91 1.96 10.90
N LEU A 84 11.98 2.56 10.39
CA LEU A 84 12.04 3.11 9.03
C LEU A 84 12.36 2.01 8.01
N ALA A 85 12.00 2.21 6.74
CA ALA A 85 12.23 1.25 5.66
C ALA A 85 13.71 0.84 5.51
N GLN A 86 14.63 1.78 5.72
CA GLN A 86 16.06 1.50 5.66
C GLN A 86 16.55 0.51 6.72
N ASN A 87 15.87 0.39 7.86
CA ASN A 87 16.20 -0.62 8.88
C ASN A 87 15.94 -2.06 8.40
N TRP A 88 15.13 -2.21 7.35
CA TRP A 88 14.76 -3.48 6.74
C TRP A 88 15.41 -3.70 5.37
N THR A 89 16.25 -2.75 4.95
CA THR A 89 16.99 -2.85 3.69
C THR A 89 18.42 -3.32 3.97
N SER A 90 18.90 -4.31 3.22
CA SER A 90 20.28 -4.79 3.38
C SER A 90 21.28 -3.66 3.11
N ARG A 91 22.45 -3.71 3.75
CA ARG A 91 23.53 -2.75 3.49
C ARG A 91 23.89 -2.68 2.01
N THR A 92 23.96 -3.80 1.33
CA THR A 92 24.20 -3.87 -0.13
C THR A 92 23.11 -3.15 -0.91
N GLY A 93 21.83 -3.35 -0.55
CA GLY A 93 20.71 -2.65 -1.17
C GLY A 93 20.76 -1.14 -0.94
N LEU A 94 21.12 -0.68 0.26
CA LEU A 94 21.29 0.74 0.55
C LEU A 94 22.45 1.32 -0.28
N LEU A 95 23.59 0.65 -0.33
CA LEU A 95 24.77 1.13 -1.07
C LEU A 95 24.56 1.21 -2.60
N ALA A 96 23.58 0.50 -3.13
CA ALA A 96 23.23 0.57 -4.55
C ALA A 96 22.59 1.92 -4.96
N HIS A 97 22.13 2.72 -3.98
CA HIS A 97 21.45 3.99 -4.25
C HIS A 97 22.14 5.17 -3.56
N PRO A 98 22.24 6.37 -4.17
CA PRO A 98 22.94 7.52 -3.58
C PRO A 98 22.43 7.92 -2.19
N ILE A 99 21.11 7.97 -2.01
CA ILE A 99 20.49 8.26 -0.69
C ILE A 99 20.84 7.16 0.32
N GLY A 100 20.80 5.89 -0.10
CA GLY A 100 21.15 4.77 0.77
C GLY A 100 22.62 4.79 1.21
N ARG A 101 23.56 5.18 0.33
CA ARG A 101 24.97 5.38 0.70
C ARG A 101 25.10 6.41 1.82
N ARG A 102 24.43 7.56 1.68
CA ARG A 102 24.46 8.59 2.72
C ARG A 102 23.90 8.08 4.04
N ILE A 103 22.81 7.30 4.03
CA ILE A 103 22.25 6.69 5.25
C ILE A 103 23.26 5.75 5.91
N VAL A 104 23.97 4.93 5.13
CA VAL A 104 25.02 4.03 5.66
C VAL A 104 26.18 4.83 6.25
N GLU A 105 26.66 5.86 5.57
CA GLU A 105 27.73 6.73 6.05
C GLU A 105 27.35 7.43 7.37
N GLU A 106 26.15 8.03 7.44
CA GLU A 106 25.64 8.65 8.66
C GLU A 106 25.51 7.64 9.82
N TYR A 107 25.09 6.41 9.53
CA TYR A 107 25.04 5.34 10.53
C TYR A 107 26.40 4.91 11.02
N GLU A 108 27.37 4.74 10.14
CA GLU A 108 28.75 4.35 10.48
C GLU A 108 29.46 5.45 11.30
N ILE A 109 29.22 6.74 10.99
CA ILE A 109 29.68 7.86 11.81
C ILE A 109 29.05 7.78 13.21
N GLY A 110 27.73 7.56 13.32
CA GLY A 110 27.05 7.45 14.60
C GLY A 110 27.51 6.25 15.44
N LEU A 111 27.96 5.15 14.82
CA LEU A 111 28.59 4.04 15.55
C LEU A 111 29.95 4.40 16.12
N SER A 112 30.76 5.21 15.40
CA SER A 112 32.07 5.65 15.84
C SER A 112 32.04 6.79 16.87
N ASP A 113 31.01 7.65 16.79
CA ASP A 113 30.78 8.76 17.72
C ASP A 113 29.27 8.86 18.08
N PRO A 114 28.81 8.21 19.16
CA PRO A 114 27.41 8.27 19.60
C PRO A 114 26.93 9.70 19.93
N ALA A 115 27.81 10.66 20.17
CA ALA A 115 27.43 12.05 20.44
C ALA A 115 26.89 12.76 19.18
N VAL A 116 27.13 12.21 17.99
CA VAL A 116 26.60 12.70 16.73
C VAL A 116 25.11 12.35 16.58
N TRP A 117 24.62 11.33 17.27
CA TRP A 117 23.21 10.96 17.25
C TRP A 117 22.34 12.03 17.91
N LYS A 118 21.80 12.91 17.09
CA LYS A 118 20.78 13.84 17.55
C LYS A 118 19.40 13.20 17.37
N ALA A 119 18.55 13.32 18.38
CA ALA A 119 17.14 13.03 18.20
C ALA A 119 16.62 13.86 17.01
N PRO A 120 15.82 13.27 16.08
CA PRO A 120 15.21 14.04 15.02
C PRO A 120 14.44 15.21 15.65
N PRO A 121 14.47 16.40 15.05
CA PRO A 121 13.69 17.53 15.54
C PRO A 121 12.21 17.13 15.62
N PRO A 122 11.46 17.64 16.59
CA PRO A 122 10.03 17.42 16.66
C PRO A 122 9.40 17.87 15.35
N LEU A 123 8.40 17.11 14.89
CA LEU A 123 7.67 17.43 13.67
C LEU A 123 7.12 18.86 13.77
N ASP A 124 7.33 19.64 12.73
CA ASP A 124 6.77 20.99 12.65
C ASP A 124 5.24 20.94 12.39
N LYS A 125 4.58 22.11 12.44
CA LYS A 125 3.13 22.21 12.25
C LYS A 125 2.68 21.69 10.88
N GLU A 126 3.49 21.87 9.84
CA GLU A 126 3.17 21.40 8.48
C GLU A 126 3.29 19.88 8.40
N GLN A 127 4.35 19.31 9.01
CA GLN A 127 4.53 17.87 9.12
C GLN A 127 3.41 17.23 9.96
N LEU A 128 3.02 17.84 11.08
CA LEU A 128 1.89 17.39 11.90
C LEU A 128 0.55 17.51 11.17
N ALA A 129 0.34 18.55 10.36
CA ALA A 129 -0.86 18.70 9.53
C ALA A 129 -0.99 17.57 8.50
N ASN A 130 0.13 16.93 8.11
CA ASN A 130 0.12 15.74 7.27
C ASN A 130 -0.43 14.48 7.96
N TYR A 131 -0.60 14.50 9.29
CA TYR A 131 -1.26 13.44 10.07
C TYR A 131 -2.74 13.74 10.40
N GLY A 132 -3.26 14.90 9.99
CA GLY A 132 -4.67 15.29 10.17
C GLY A 132 -5.64 14.46 9.31
N PRO A 133 -6.98 14.68 9.49
CA PRO A 133 -8.00 14.02 8.68
C PRO A 133 -7.74 14.25 7.19
N GLY A 134 -7.91 13.19 6.40
CA GLY A 134 -7.65 13.21 4.96
C GLY A 134 -8.51 14.25 4.23
N ARG A 135 -8.04 14.68 3.08
CA ARG A 135 -8.77 15.54 2.15
C ARG A 135 -9.18 14.75 0.92
N ARG A 136 -10.25 15.16 0.28
CA ARG A 136 -10.71 14.53 -0.97
C ARG A 136 -9.68 14.69 -2.08
N TYR A 137 -8.96 15.82 -2.06
CA TYR A 137 -7.93 16.17 -3.04
C TYR A 137 -6.77 16.89 -2.34
N GLU A 138 -5.54 16.54 -2.71
CA GLU A 138 -4.33 17.20 -2.22
C GLU A 138 -3.41 17.56 -3.40
N LYS A 139 -2.88 18.79 -3.40
CA LYS A 139 -1.88 19.22 -4.40
C LYS A 139 -0.57 18.43 -4.24
N ARG A 140 -0.18 18.15 -2.99
CA ARG A 140 0.97 17.32 -2.61
C ARG A 140 0.50 16.24 -1.66
N SER A 141 0.89 15.01 -1.89
CA SER A 141 0.60 13.89 -1.01
C SER A 141 1.77 12.92 -0.99
N PRO A 142 2.67 13.01 0.00
CA PRO A 142 3.76 12.05 0.15
C PRO A 142 3.27 10.60 0.25
N TRP A 143 2.10 10.39 0.84
CA TRP A 143 1.46 9.08 0.91
C TRP A 143 1.03 8.54 -0.46
N SER A 144 0.56 9.42 -1.35
CA SER A 144 0.22 9.02 -2.71
C SER A 144 1.47 8.68 -3.52
N GLU A 145 2.56 9.44 -3.36
CA GLU A 145 3.85 9.12 -3.98
C GLU A 145 4.38 7.77 -3.49
N LEU A 146 4.28 7.49 -2.19
CA LEU A 146 4.69 6.20 -1.63
C LEU A 146 3.85 5.05 -2.21
N ARG A 147 2.52 5.18 -2.22
CA ARG A 147 1.63 4.16 -2.83
C ARG A 147 1.92 3.94 -4.32
N PHE A 148 2.19 5.02 -5.04
CA PHE A 148 2.56 4.94 -6.45
C PHE A 148 3.90 4.24 -6.66
N ALA A 149 4.89 4.51 -5.81
CA ALA A 149 6.18 3.81 -5.84
C ALA A 149 6.01 2.31 -5.54
N GLN A 150 5.20 1.94 -4.54
CA GLN A 150 4.87 0.54 -4.23
C GLN A 150 4.17 -0.16 -5.41
N MET A 151 3.22 0.52 -6.06
CA MET A 151 2.54 -0.01 -7.24
C MET A 151 3.53 -0.24 -8.41
N ARG A 152 4.45 0.69 -8.64
CA ARG A 152 5.51 0.50 -9.65
C ARG A 152 6.39 -0.71 -9.34
N LEU A 153 6.82 -0.89 -8.09
CA LEU A 153 7.62 -2.06 -7.70
C LEU A 153 6.89 -3.37 -8.00
N SER A 154 5.59 -3.46 -7.73
CA SER A 154 4.81 -4.68 -8.02
C SER A 154 4.65 -4.96 -9.51
N ARG A 155 4.79 -3.95 -10.37
CA ARG A 155 4.78 -4.09 -11.82
C ARG A 155 6.17 -4.42 -12.38
N ASP A 156 7.19 -3.75 -11.85
CA ASP A 156 8.53 -3.71 -12.44
C ASP A 156 9.42 -4.86 -11.92
N ILE A 157 9.05 -5.50 -10.79
CA ILE A 157 9.84 -6.58 -10.17
C ILE A 157 9.03 -7.89 -10.16
N PRO A 158 9.48 -8.94 -10.88
CA PRO A 158 8.82 -10.25 -10.86
C PRO A 158 8.74 -10.83 -9.44
N GLY A 159 7.60 -11.45 -9.12
CA GLY A 159 7.36 -12.06 -7.80
C GLY A 159 7.03 -11.07 -6.68
N VAL A 160 6.90 -9.77 -6.98
CA VAL A 160 6.43 -8.75 -6.05
C VAL A 160 4.96 -8.46 -6.30
N GLY A 161 4.12 -8.73 -5.30
CA GLY A 161 2.70 -8.43 -5.35
C GLY A 161 2.30 -7.20 -4.55
N LEU A 162 1.18 -6.61 -4.94
CA LEU A 162 0.57 -5.51 -4.23
C LEU A 162 -0.95 -5.69 -4.15
N VAL A 163 -1.50 -5.49 -2.97
CA VAL A 163 -2.95 -5.37 -2.78
C VAL A 163 -3.27 -3.98 -2.25
N SER A 164 -4.30 -3.36 -2.79
CA SER A 164 -4.75 -2.05 -2.33
C SER A 164 -5.62 -2.19 -1.08
N ALA A 165 -5.38 -1.35 -0.08
CA ALA A 165 -6.15 -1.27 1.16
C ALA A 165 -6.73 0.15 1.36
N ILE A 166 -6.85 0.94 0.30
CA ILE A 166 -7.29 2.35 0.39
C ILE A 166 -8.73 2.52 0.89
N ASP A 167 -9.52 1.48 0.83
CA ASP A 167 -10.92 1.41 1.24
C ASP A 167 -11.14 0.75 2.61
N LEU A 168 -10.09 0.20 3.23
CA LEU A 168 -10.12 -0.50 4.52
C LEU A 168 -9.61 0.37 5.68
N GLY A 169 -9.22 1.61 5.38
CA GLY A 169 -8.69 2.55 6.36
C GLY A 169 -9.76 3.35 7.09
N GLU A 170 -9.37 3.96 8.19
CA GLU A 170 -10.16 4.94 8.95
C GLU A 170 -9.44 6.28 8.99
N ALA A 171 -10.18 7.37 8.77
CA ALA A 171 -9.61 8.72 8.65
C ALA A 171 -8.86 9.20 9.90
N ALA A 172 -9.35 8.80 11.08
CA ALA A 172 -8.80 9.24 12.37
C ALA A 172 -7.96 8.16 13.08
N ASN A 173 -7.76 7.01 12.45
CA ASN A 173 -7.10 5.86 13.08
C ASN A 173 -6.02 5.30 12.17
N ILE A 174 -4.74 5.46 12.54
CA ILE A 174 -3.59 4.89 11.80
C ILE A 174 -3.47 3.37 11.99
N HIS A 175 -4.29 2.79 12.88
CA HIS A 175 -4.39 1.35 13.13
C HIS A 175 -5.81 0.87 12.82
N PRO A 176 -6.29 0.97 11.57
CA PRO A 176 -7.66 0.60 11.23
C PRO A 176 -7.92 -0.88 11.58
N PRO A 177 -9.12 -1.23 12.09
CA PRO A 177 -9.40 -2.57 12.61
C PRO A 177 -9.54 -3.64 11.52
N ASP A 178 -9.92 -3.28 10.29
CA ASP A 178 -10.10 -4.26 9.21
C ASP A 178 -8.77 -4.85 8.72
N LYS A 179 -8.24 -5.79 9.50
CA LYS A 179 -7.07 -6.59 9.15
C LYS A 179 -7.43 -7.87 8.39
N LEU A 180 -8.68 -8.32 8.55
CA LEU A 180 -9.21 -9.47 7.82
C LEU A 180 -9.25 -9.18 6.31
N GLY A 181 -9.78 -8.02 5.91
CA GLY A 181 -9.83 -7.60 4.51
C GLY A 181 -8.45 -7.56 3.88
N VAL A 182 -7.45 -7.00 4.59
CA VAL A 182 -6.06 -6.99 4.11
C VAL A 182 -5.49 -8.40 3.97
N GLY A 183 -5.66 -9.24 5.00
CA GLY A 183 -5.16 -10.63 5.01
C GLY A 183 -5.76 -11.47 3.88
N LYS A 184 -7.07 -11.37 3.65
CA LYS A 184 -7.76 -12.05 2.55
C LYS A 184 -7.28 -11.61 1.18
N ARG A 185 -7.09 -10.29 0.96
CA ARG A 185 -6.56 -9.78 -0.31
C ARG A 185 -5.16 -10.31 -0.60
N LEU A 186 -4.30 -10.33 0.42
CA LEU A 186 -2.95 -10.89 0.29
C LEU A 186 -2.99 -12.39 -0.01
N ALA A 187 -3.87 -13.17 0.64
CA ALA A 187 -4.03 -14.58 0.36
C ALA A 187 -4.55 -14.83 -1.06
N ASN A 188 -5.54 -14.07 -1.50
CA ASN A 188 -6.04 -14.14 -2.87
C ASN A 188 -4.95 -13.88 -3.90
N TRP A 189 -4.13 -12.84 -3.67
CA TRP A 189 -3.00 -12.57 -4.56
C TRP A 189 -2.01 -13.73 -4.57
N ALA A 190 -1.66 -14.27 -3.41
CA ALA A 190 -0.75 -15.40 -3.32
C ALA A 190 -1.30 -16.64 -4.03
N MET A 191 -2.59 -16.94 -3.89
CA MET A 191 -3.23 -18.05 -4.58
C MET A 191 -3.16 -17.91 -6.10
N ALA A 192 -3.43 -16.71 -6.62
CA ALA A 192 -3.38 -16.45 -8.06
C ALA A 192 -1.95 -16.47 -8.62
N ASP A 193 -1.02 -15.78 -7.98
CA ASP A 193 0.30 -15.48 -8.53
C ASP A 193 1.36 -16.51 -8.14
N VAL A 194 1.30 -17.00 -6.88
CA VAL A 194 2.31 -17.92 -6.35
C VAL A 194 1.86 -19.38 -6.48
N TYR A 195 0.60 -19.67 -6.17
CA TYR A 195 0.06 -21.03 -6.17
C TYR A 195 -0.65 -21.43 -7.48
N GLY A 196 -0.75 -20.48 -8.43
CA GLY A 196 -1.12 -20.79 -9.80
C GLY A 196 -2.62 -20.89 -10.10
N ASP A 197 -3.49 -20.39 -9.22
CA ASP A 197 -4.93 -20.27 -9.46
C ASP A 197 -5.21 -19.10 -10.43
N LYS A 198 -5.09 -19.35 -11.73
CA LYS A 198 -5.15 -18.33 -12.78
C LYS A 198 -6.55 -17.76 -13.03
N ASP A 199 -7.59 -18.45 -12.57
CA ASP A 199 -8.98 -18.01 -12.73
C ASP A 199 -9.40 -17.04 -11.61
N ARG A 200 -8.56 -16.90 -10.58
CA ARG A 200 -8.83 -16.06 -9.42
C ARG A 200 -8.60 -14.58 -9.70
N VAL A 201 -9.64 -13.78 -9.53
CA VAL A 201 -9.49 -12.32 -9.49
C VAL A 201 -8.91 -11.92 -8.14
N ALA A 202 -7.67 -11.46 -8.14
CA ALA A 202 -6.90 -11.26 -6.90
C ALA A 202 -6.62 -9.78 -6.58
N THR A 203 -6.74 -8.90 -7.57
CA THR A 203 -6.49 -7.46 -7.42
C THR A 203 -7.57 -6.63 -8.11
N GLY A 204 -7.63 -5.35 -7.78
CA GLY A 204 -8.46 -4.38 -8.48
C GLY A 204 -7.78 -3.77 -9.70
N PRO A 205 -8.51 -2.91 -10.44
CA PRO A 205 -8.02 -2.30 -11.66
C PRO A 205 -6.68 -1.59 -11.48
N ARG A 206 -5.72 -1.88 -12.35
CA ARG A 206 -4.42 -1.21 -12.41
C ARG A 206 -4.31 -0.39 -13.69
N PHE A 207 -3.83 0.83 -13.55
CA PHE A 207 -3.61 1.73 -14.69
C PHE A 207 -2.71 1.08 -15.76
N LEU A 208 -3.19 1.05 -17.00
CA LEU A 208 -2.43 0.57 -18.15
C LEU A 208 -1.96 1.73 -19.03
N SER A 209 -2.88 2.57 -19.48
CA SER A 209 -2.59 3.69 -20.37
C SER A 209 -3.67 4.77 -20.29
N ALA A 210 -3.35 5.96 -20.79
CA ALA A 210 -4.32 7.01 -21.00
C ALA A 210 -4.12 7.66 -22.37
N SER A 211 -5.20 8.19 -22.93
CA SER A 211 -5.20 8.98 -24.16
C SER A 211 -6.12 10.19 -24.01
N ILE A 212 -5.85 11.25 -24.76
CA ILE A 212 -6.63 12.48 -24.75
C ILE A 212 -7.30 12.67 -26.10
N ALA A 213 -8.59 12.90 -26.10
CA ALA A 213 -9.37 13.30 -27.28
C ALA A 213 -10.56 14.16 -26.82
N ASP A 214 -10.91 15.15 -27.59
CA ASP A 214 -12.10 16.02 -27.41
C ASP A 214 -12.22 16.57 -25.98
N GLY A 215 -11.12 17.04 -25.41
CA GLY A 215 -11.08 17.58 -24.04
C GLY A 215 -11.29 16.57 -22.92
N LYS A 216 -11.18 15.28 -23.20
CA LYS A 216 -11.38 14.18 -22.23
C LYS A 216 -10.17 13.28 -22.16
N VAL A 217 -9.96 12.67 -21.01
CA VAL A 217 -8.95 11.62 -20.81
C VAL A 217 -9.65 10.27 -20.74
N THR A 218 -9.27 9.36 -21.64
CA THR A 218 -9.72 7.96 -21.60
C THR A 218 -8.63 7.11 -20.98
N VAL A 219 -8.97 6.47 -19.85
CA VAL A 219 -8.05 5.58 -19.11
C VAL A 219 -8.40 4.13 -19.37
N ARG A 220 -7.39 3.31 -19.62
CA ARG A 220 -7.48 1.85 -19.75
C ARG A 220 -6.82 1.18 -18.53
N PHE A 221 -7.35 0.03 -18.17
CA PHE A 221 -6.88 -0.73 -17.01
C PHE A 221 -6.57 -2.18 -17.38
N THR A 222 -5.69 -2.81 -16.60
CA THR A 222 -5.59 -4.26 -16.43
C THR A 222 -6.34 -4.67 -15.17
N ASP A 223 -6.49 -5.98 -14.93
CA ASP A 223 -7.07 -6.55 -13.73
C ASP A 223 -8.50 -6.06 -13.43
N THR A 224 -9.26 -5.83 -14.49
CA THR A 224 -10.65 -5.37 -14.39
C THR A 224 -11.63 -6.45 -13.93
N GLY A 225 -11.18 -7.69 -13.79
CA GLY A 225 -12.05 -8.82 -13.46
C GLY A 225 -13.19 -8.97 -14.47
N THR A 226 -14.43 -9.09 -13.98
CA THR A 226 -15.63 -9.13 -14.83
C THR A 226 -16.12 -7.75 -15.29
N GLY A 227 -15.35 -6.70 -15.05
CA GLY A 227 -15.56 -5.33 -15.51
C GLY A 227 -15.36 -4.27 -14.45
N LEU A 228 -15.33 -3.01 -14.88
CA LEU A 228 -15.23 -1.86 -14.01
C LEU A 228 -16.60 -1.56 -13.35
N ALA A 229 -16.53 -1.07 -12.12
CA ALA A 229 -17.68 -0.59 -11.35
C ALA A 229 -17.28 0.53 -10.40
N THR A 230 -18.23 1.19 -9.77
CA THR A 230 -18.03 2.00 -8.58
C THR A 230 -18.65 1.32 -7.37
N ARG A 231 -18.02 1.44 -6.22
CA ARG A 231 -18.44 0.73 -4.99
C ARG A 231 -19.84 1.13 -4.52
N ASP A 232 -20.23 2.36 -4.78
CA ASP A 232 -21.46 3.00 -4.33
C ASP A 232 -22.47 3.21 -5.44
N GLY A 233 -22.18 2.77 -6.67
CA GLY A 233 -23.03 2.98 -7.83
C GLY A 233 -23.07 4.43 -8.34
N ALA A 234 -22.32 5.34 -7.70
CA ALA A 234 -22.24 6.74 -8.12
C ALA A 234 -21.24 6.94 -9.27
N THR A 235 -21.11 8.15 -9.77
CA THR A 235 -20.06 8.56 -10.72
C THR A 235 -18.68 8.27 -10.16
N ALA A 236 -17.74 7.79 -10.98
CA ALA A 236 -16.39 7.53 -10.53
C ALA A 236 -15.71 8.83 -10.08
N GLY A 237 -15.36 8.86 -8.80
CA GLY A 237 -14.76 10.00 -8.11
C GLY A 237 -13.30 9.80 -7.73
N GLY A 238 -12.75 10.73 -6.95
CA GLY A 238 -11.33 10.70 -6.56
C GLY A 238 -10.37 11.03 -7.71
N LEU A 239 -10.87 11.63 -8.78
CA LEU A 239 -10.17 11.98 -10.00
C LEU A 239 -9.81 13.46 -10.03
N MET A 240 -8.65 13.78 -10.60
CA MET A 240 -8.19 15.13 -10.85
C MET A 240 -7.57 15.24 -12.24
N LEU A 241 -7.82 16.33 -12.94
CA LEU A 241 -7.18 16.68 -14.21
C LEU A 241 -6.38 17.95 -14.05
N ALA A 242 -5.31 18.09 -14.83
CA ALA A 242 -4.56 19.33 -14.99
C ALA A 242 -4.35 19.65 -16.47
N GLY A 243 -4.37 20.94 -16.80
CA GLY A 243 -4.02 21.50 -18.09
C GLY A 243 -2.53 21.84 -18.21
N ALA A 244 -2.19 22.77 -19.09
CA ALA A 244 -0.81 23.22 -19.33
C ALA A 244 -0.19 23.95 -18.11
N ASP A 245 -1.02 24.52 -17.25
CA ASP A 245 -0.63 25.23 -16.02
C ASP A 245 -0.13 24.29 -14.90
N GLY A 246 -0.41 22.98 -15.01
CA GLY A 246 -0.06 21.99 -13.97
C GLY A 246 -0.92 22.04 -12.72
N GLU A 247 -1.97 22.86 -12.72
CA GLU A 247 -2.89 22.93 -11.59
C GLU A 247 -3.95 21.85 -11.69
N PHE A 248 -4.04 20.99 -10.65
CA PHE A 248 -4.99 19.89 -10.61
C PHE A 248 -6.35 20.32 -10.06
N HIS A 249 -7.39 20.08 -10.83
CA HIS A 249 -8.78 20.34 -10.51
C HIS A 249 -9.59 19.04 -10.40
N PRO A 250 -10.64 19.01 -9.57
CA PRO A 250 -11.55 17.88 -9.50
C PRO A 250 -12.14 17.51 -10.87
N ALA A 251 -12.28 16.23 -11.11
CA ALA A 251 -12.83 15.67 -12.34
C ALA A 251 -13.80 14.53 -12.03
N GLU A 252 -14.66 14.23 -12.97
CA GLU A 252 -15.64 13.15 -12.91
C GLU A 252 -15.34 12.10 -13.98
N GLY A 253 -15.56 10.82 -13.64
CA GLY A 253 -15.32 9.71 -14.54
C GLY A 253 -16.59 8.94 -14.87
N ALA A 254 -16.80 8.67 -16.15
CA ALA A 254 -17.86 7.78 -16.64
C ALA A 254 -17.24 6.46 -17.11
N ILE A 255 -17.70 5.34 -16.56
CA ILE A 255 -17.29 4.00 -17.00
C ILE A 255 -17.93 3.72 -18.38
N LYS A 256 -17.12 3.29 -19.34
CA LYS A 256 -17.49 2.92 -20.70
C LYS A 256 -16.86 1.54 -21.02
N GLY A 257 -17.59 0.46 -20.78
CA GLY A 257 -17.02 -0.90 -20.84
C GLY A 257 -15.87 -1.05 -19.87
N ASP A 258 -14.68 -1.41 -20.36
CA ASP A 258 -13.44 -1.55 -19.57
C ASP A 258 -12.57 -0.28 -19.55
N THR A 259 -13.16 0.87 -19.87
CA THR A 259 -12.47 2.16 -19.86
C THR A 259 -13.17 3.16 -18.94
N LEU A 260 -12.41 4.14 -18.47
CA LEU A 260 -12.91 5.27 -17.71
C LEU A 260 -12.68 6.56 -18.52
N VAL A 261 -13.76 7.24 -18.90
CA VAL A 261 -13.68 8.54 -19.59
C VAL A 261 -13.83 9.65 -18.56
N VAL A 262 -12.81 10.51 -18.45
CA VAL A 262 -12.70 11.54 -17.41
C VAL A 262 -12.73 12.94 -18.04
N SER A 263 -13.49 13.84 -17.44
CA SER A 263 -13.58 15.23 -17.84
C SER A 263 -13.75 16.16 -16.66
N SER A 264 -13.42 17.45 -16.88
CA SER A 264 -13.62 18.52 -15.90
C SER A 264 -13.93 19.81 -16.65
N SER A 265 -14.97 20.53 -16.24
CA SER A 265 -15.27 21.85 -16.80
C SER A 265 -14.19 22.90 -16.51
N ALA A 266 -13.42 22.70 -15.45
CA ALA A 266 -12.29 23.56 -15.09
C ALA A 266 -11.03 23.27 -15.93
N VAL A 267 -10.98 22.14 -16.68
CA VAL A 267 -9.81 21.73 -17.47
C VAL A 267 -10.26 21.28 -18.86
N PRO A 268 -10.58 22.23 -19.76
CA PRO A 268 -11.06 21.89 -21.12
C PRO A 268 -9.98 21.21 -21.99
N GLU A 269 -8.72 21.47 -21.70
CA GLU A 269 -7.57 20.86 -22.40
C GLU A 269 -6.70 20.08 -21.39
N PRO A 270 -7.14 18.87 -20.97
CA PRO A 270 -6.38 18.08 -20.00
C PRO A 270 -5.05 17.59 -20.58
N ARG A 271 -4.02 17.56 -19.75
CA ARG A 271 -2.69 17.05 -20.06
C ARG A 271 -2.18 16.05 -19.03
N ALA A 272 -2.84 15.98 -17.87
CA ALA A 272 -2.49 15.04 -16.83
C ALA A 272 -3.72 14.58 -16.05
N ILE A 273 -3.63 13.38 -15.48
CA ILE A 273 -4.66 12.80 -14.63
C ILE A 273 -4.04 12.20 -13.37
N ARG A 274 -4.78 12.31 -12.25
CA ARG A 274 -4.51 11.60 -11.00
C ARG A 274 -5.78 10.93 -10.49
N TYR A 275 -5.62 9.74 -9.89
CA TYR A 275 -6.68 9.03 -9.19
C TYR A 275 -6.25 8.67 -7.77
N ALA A 276 -7.15 8.83 -6.80
CA ALA A 276 -6.90 8.55 -5.37
C ALA A 276 -5.64 9.25 -4.83
N TRP A 277 -5.37 10.48 -5.32
CA TRP A 277 -4.15 11.23 -5.03
C TRP A 277 -4.35 12.13 -3.82
N ALA A 278 -4.53 11.50 -2.66
CA ALA A 278 -4.65 12.16 -1.37
C ALA A 278 -4.16 11.24 -0.26
N LYS A 279 -3.82 11.78 0.89
CA LYS A 279 -3.44 11.04 2.09
C LYS A 279 -4.50 10.01 2.47
N ASN A 280 -5.75 10.46 2.56
CA ASN A 280 -6.93 9.63 2.69
C ASN A 280 -7.88 9.98 1.53
N PRO A 281 -7.90 9.19 0.45
CA PRO A 281 -8.61 9.54 -0.78
C PRO A 281 -10.11 9.27 -0.66
N LEU A 282 -10.78 10.10 0.15
CA LEU A 282 -12.24 10.07 0.30
C LEU A 282 -12.91 10.29 -1.07
N GLY A 283 -13.78 9.38 -1.46
CA GLY A 283 -14.47 9.43 -2.75
C GLY A 283 -13.75 8.74 -3.90
N ALA A 284 -12.60 8.12 -3.67
CA ALA A 284 -12.04 7.15 -4.60
C ALA A 284 -12.86 5.84 -4.50
N ASN A 285 -13.78 5.66 -5.45
CA ASN A 285 -14.79 4.61 -5.41
C ASN A 285 -14.69 3.59 -6.58
N LEU A 286 -13.70 3.75 -7.48
CA LEU A 286 -13.51 2.84 -8.62
C LEU A 286 -13.04 1.47 -8.11
N VAL A 287 -13.73 0.44 -8.55
CA VAL A 287 -13.47 -0.97 -8.23
C VAL A 287 -13.66 -1.83 -9.49
N ASN A 288 -13.26 -3.09 -9.44
CA ASN A 288 -13.84 -4.10 -10.34
C ASN A 288 -15.16 -4.64 -9.74
N ARG A 289 -15.90 -5.42 -10.53
CA ARG A 289 -17.18 -5.98 -10.06
C ARG A 289 -17.03 -6.96 -8.91
N GLU A 290 -15.84 -7.51 -8.69
CA GLU A 290 -15.48 -8.34 -7.54
C GLU A 290 -15.23 -7.52 -6.27
N GLY A 291 -15.27 -6.19 -6.36
CA GLY A 291 -15.15 -5.27 -5.23
C GLY A 291 -13.73 -4.89 -4.84
N TYR A 292 -12.71 -5.28 -5.61
CA TYR A 292 -11.34 -4.84 -5.35
C TYR A 292 -11.11 -3.41 -5.83
N PRO A 293 -10.56 -2.52 -4.98
CA PRO A 293 -10.36 -1.12 -5.33
C PRO A 293 -9.26 -0.93 -6.38
N ALA A 294 -9.49 0.01 -7.28
CA ALA A 294 -8.47 0.43 -8.23
C ALA A 294 -7.26 1.01 -7.50
N SER A 295 -6.08 0.65 -7.97
CA SER A 295 -4.82 1.21 -7.44
C SER A 295 -4.72 2.70 -7.76
N PRO A 296 -4.19 3.53 -6.83
CA PRO A 296 -3.89 4.92 -7.12
C PRO A 296 -2.94 5.05 -8.32
N PHE A 297 -3.18 6.03 -9.19
CA PHE A 297 -2.31 6.26 -10.34
C PHE A 297 -2.17 7.75 -10.66
N ARG A 298 -1.12 8.05 -11.42
CA ARG A 298 -0.93 9.30 -12.14
C ARG A 298 -0.43 9.02 -13.53
N TRP A 299 -0.79 9.88 -14.45
CA TRP A 299 -0.27 9.89 -15.81
C TRP A 299 -0.19 11.32 -16.32
N GLU A 300 0.82 11.60 -17.12
CA GLU A 300 1.09 12.88 -17.74
C GLU A 300 1.42 12.65 -19.22
N MET A 301 0.94 13.51 -20.09
CA MET A 301 1.26 13.46 -21.51
C MET A 301 2.77 13.71 -21.70
N GLU A 302 3.40 13.00 -22.61
CA GLU A 302 4.82 13.16 -22.90
C GLU A 302 5.16 14.59 -23.33
N GLY A 303 6.34 15.08 -22.93
CA GLY A 303 6.84 16.42 -23.29
C GLY A 303 6.37 17.55 -22.36
N ILE A 304 5.61 17.25 -21.32
CA ILE A 304 5.28 18.23 -20.30
C ILE A 304 6.42 18.34 -19.28
N ASN A 305 7.07 19.49 -19.25
CA ASN A 305 8.13 19.79 -18.28
C ASN A 305 7.48 20.48 -17.06
N TRP A 306 6.86 19.67 -16.19
CA TRP A 306 6.37 20.19 -14.90
C TRP A 306 7.59 20.70 -14.13
N ARG A 307 7.62 21.98 -13.82
CA ARG A 307 8.59 22.47 -12.83
C ARG A 307 8.30 21.71 -11.54
N PRO A 308 9.30 20.98 -10.97
CA PRO A 308 9.10 20.38 -9.66
C PRO A 308 8.64 21.48 -8.73
N LEU A 309 7.52 21.25 -8.05
CA LEU A 309 7.08 22.16 -7.00
C LEU A 309 8.27 22.31 -6.05
N LYS A 310 8.78 23.53 -5.88
CA LYS A 310 9.89 23.79 -4.97
C LYS A 310 9.58 23.16 -3.61
N PRO A 311 10.58 22.56 -2.95
CA PRO A 311 10.42 21.89 -1.66
C PRO A 311 9.80 22.82 -0.62
#